data_7ebc916693f8d636f152a5b53a8bac45
#
_entry.id   7ebc916693f8d636f152a5b53a8bac45
#
_cell.length_a   1.000
_cell.length_b   1.000
_cell.length_c   1.000
_cell.angle_alpha   90.00
_cell.angle_beta   90.00
_cell.angle_gamma   90.00
#
_symmetry.space_group_name_H-M   'P 1'
#
loop_
_entity.id
_entity.type
_entity.pdbx_description
1 polymer ?
#
loop_
_entity_poly.entity_id
_entity_poly.type
_entity_poly.pdbx_seq_one_letter_code
_entity_poly.pdbx_strand_id
1 'polypeptide(L)'
;MKSKAYRAASVKDVKISEIISRLAEGPTWAGLDVGKGHTMVVIRDSQGTTLRPWKVLQPDEIRVIAELLKELKQHRPLVVAMEPTGTYGDALRQALHDAGLAVHRVSPKFTSDYAETYDGVPSQHDGKDAAVVAELAAFGKSRLWPMGPPAYGDLLQDVQWMDTQQDILQLWLGRLEGLLARHWPELTNLLELNSATLLRILAEYGGPQALCADAQASDNLKRWGRALLKPEKIEAVRESARSTQGVRMEPAECDFMQRCARAAQAARKEIQQVQNVLEKRAAGDEKLQRVGQAVGMVTACVLFATVGDPTEYSCGEAYRKAMGLNLKERSSGKHVGHLKITKRGPSMSRRWLYFSALRMIQHPAVKPWYEHKKSKHQDHGGQGVVGVMRKLSLAVYAVARGATFDAARLFPGRKPTAKPGPSETLGALPPDPRNLPPSHQSRTENGTAGASDREPAARSASVTETALGSVSTGALSSVAAEQA
;
A
#
# COMPACT_ATOMS: atom_id res chain seq x y z
N MET A 1 2.16 32.82 -20.16
CA MET A 1 3.49 33.41 -19.84
C MET A 1 3.95 32.80 -18.54
N LYS A 2 5.11 32.10 -18.51
CA LYS A 2 5.67 31.60 -17.24
C LYS A 2 6.03 32.82 -16.37
N SER A 3 5.58 32.87 -15.12
CA SER A 3 5.92 33.92 -14.17
C SER A 3 7.45 34.06 -14.11
N LYS A 4 7.97 35.29 -14.24
CA LYS A 4 9.42 35.57 -14.17
C LYS A 4 10.03 35.13 -12.81
N ALA A 5 9.21 35.05 -11.76
CA ALA A 5 9.63 34.67 -10.40
C ALA A 5 10.19 33.24 -10.29
N TYR A 6 9.71 32.30 -11.13
CA TYR A 6 10.13 30.89 -11.07
C TYR A 6 11.06 30.48 -12.22
N ARG A 7 11.58 31.43 -12.99
CA ARG A 7 12.57 31.14 -14.06
C ARG A 7 13.92 30.79 -13.44
N ALA A 8 14.33 29.53 -13.55
CA ALA A 8 15.56 29.05 -12.95
C ALA A 8 16.82 29.65 -13.61
N ALA A 9 17.87 29.85 -12.79
CA ALA A 9 19.24 30.01 -13.24
C ALA A 9 19.96 28.64 -13.26
N SER A 10 21.03 28.50 -14.04
CA SER A 10 21.92 27.35 -13.91
C SER A 10 22.66 27.42 -12.56
N VAL A 11 22.84 26.27 -11.90
CA VAL A 11 23.60 26.24 -10.64
C VAL A 11 25.06 26.67 -10.86
N LYS A 12 25.65 26.48 -12.05
CA LYS A 12 27.00 26.91 -12.38
C LYS A 12 27.20 28.42 -12.40
N ASP A 13 26.11 29.17 -12.61
CA ASP A 13 26.15 30.63 -12.66
C ASP A 13 25.96 31.27 -11.28
N VAL A 14 25.81 30.48 -10.24
CA VAL A 14 25.53 30.94 -8.88
C VAL A 14 26.81 31.25 -8.13
N LYS A 15 26.88 32.43 -7.52
CA LYS A 15 28.00 32.87 -6.68
C LYS A 15 27.58 33.07 -5.23
N ILE A 16 28.29 32.51 -4.29
CA ILE A 16 27.97 32.61 -2.84
C ILE A 16 27.90 34.07 -2.38
N SER A 17 28.82 34.96 -2.81
CA SER A 17 28.79 36.37 -2.47
C SER A 17 27.49 37.06 -2.83
N GLU A 18 26.89 36.72 -3.97
CA GLU A 18 25.59 37.26 -4.40
C GLU A 18 24.43 36.71 -3.56
N ILE A 19 24.54 35.44 -3.14
CA ILE A 19 23.55 34.81 -2.26
C ILE A 19 23.55 35.53 -0.91
N ILE A 20 24.72 35.66 -0.29
CA ILE A 20 24.89 36.25 1.04
C ILE A 20 24.41 37.70 1.06
N SER A 21 24.68 38.50 0.02
CA SER A 21 24.26 39.91 -0.07
C SER A 21 22.76 40.11 -0.20
N ARG A 22 22.03 39.10 -0.64
CA ARG A 22 20.56 39.18 -0.87
C ARG A 22 19.71 38.56 0.22
N LEU A 23 20.30 37.81 1.12
CA LEU A 23 19.58 37.15 2.21
C LEU A 23 19.78 37.89 3.52
N ALA A 24 18.72 37.96 4.31
CA ALA A 24 18.81 38.45 5.67
C ALA A 24 19.72 37.58 6.54
N GLU A 25 20.30 38.15 7.60
CA GLU A 25 21.09 37.41 8.57
C GLU A 25 20.24 36.35 9.29
N GLY A 26 20.90 35.24 9.70
CA GLY A 26 20.26 34.17 10.43
C GLY A 26 20.12 32.85 9.65
N PRO A 27 19.26 31.94 10.12
CA PRO A 27 19.09 30.64 9.53
C PRO A 27 18.50 30.71 8.11
N THR A 28 18.96 29.81 7.27
CA THR A 28 18.51 29.64 5.89
C THR A 28 18.05 28.21 5.62
N TRP A 29 17.15 28.06 4.67
CA TRP A 29 16.60 26.78 4.26
C TRP A 29 16.76 26.61 2.75
N ALA A 30 17.39 25.50 2.35
CA ALA A 30 17.46 25.08 0.96
C ALA A 30 16.37 24.03 0.72
N GLY A 31 15.38 24.35 -0.10
CA GLY A 31 14.34 23.41 -0.53
C GLY A 31 14.71 22.84 -1.88
N LEU A 32 14.69 21.50 -2.00
CA LEU A 32 15.03 20.76 -3.19
C LEU A 32 13.81 19.97 -3.69
N ASP A 33 13.38 20.27 -4.91
CA ASP A 33 12.42 19.45 -5.64
C ASP A 33 13.17 18.60 -6.66
N VAL A 34 13.08 17.26 -6.51
CA VAL A 34 13.92 16.30 -7.23
C VAL A 34 13.13 15.61 -8.32
N GLY A 35 13.51 15.87 -9.57
CA GLY A 35 13.05 15.13 -10.75
C GLY A 35 14.06 14.11 -11.25
N LYS A 36 13.68 13.34 -12.28
CA LYS A 36 14.55 12.32 -12.90
C LYS A 36 15.81 12.90 -13.55
N GLY A 37 15.71 14.02 -14.24
CA GLY A 37 16.83 14.60 -15.02
C GLY A 37 17.35 15.91 -14.45
N HIS A 38 16.67 16.50 -13.49
CA HIS A 38 17.13 17.74 -12.83
C HIS A 38 16.45 17.91 -11.48
N THR A 39 17.09 18.71 -10.64
CA THR A 39 16.56 19.18 -9.36
C THR A 39 16.43 20.69 -9.40
N MET A 40 15.32 21.21 -8.86
CA MET A 40 15.18 22.63 -8.60
C MET A 40 15.54 22.91 -7.14
N VAL A 41 16.31 23.98 -6.94
CA VAL A 41 16.75 24.41 -5.60
C VAL A 41 16.32 25.84 -5.35
N VAL A 42 15.72 26.10 -4.20
CA VAL A 42 15.35 27.45 -3.74
C VAL A 42 15.94 27.67 -2.36
N ILE A 43 16.56 28.83 -2.17
CA ILE A 43 17.03 29.27 -0.85
C ILE A 43 16.05 30.29 -0.28
N ARG A 44 15.68 30.10 1.00
CA ARG A 44 14.82 30.95 1.78
C ARG A 44 15.54 31.40 3.05
N ASP A 45 15.41 32.69 3.43
CA ASP A 45 15.96 33.25 4.66
C ASP A 45 14.95 33.27 5.82
N SER A 46 15.38 33.79 6.96
CA SER A 46 14.60 33.93 8.18
C SER A 46 13.42 34.93 8.08
N GLN A 47 13.50 35.88 7.16
CA GLN A 47 12.47 36.89 6.91
C GLN A 47 11.45 36.48 5.82
N GLY A 48 11.65 35.31 5.22
CA GLY A 48 10.75 34.80 4.18
C GLY A 48 11.16 35.14 2.75
N THR A 49 12.29 35.84 2.57
CA THR A 49 12.81 36.14 1.24
C THR A 49 13.27 34.88 0.57
N THR A 50 12.80 34.63 -0.66
CA THR A 50 13.21 33.51 -1.48
C THR A 50 14.04 33.99 -2.66
N LEU A 51 15.15 33.31 -2.91
CA LEU A 51 15.97 33.56 -4.08
C LEU A 51 15.36 32.91 -5.32
N ARG A 52 15.75 33.42 -6.50
CA ARG A 52 15.43 32.80 -7.79
C ARG A 52 15.84 31.32 -7.78
N PRO A 53 14.98 30.40 -8.28
CA PRO A 53 15.30 28.97 -8.33
C PRO A 53 16.58 28.67 -9.11
N TRP A 54 17.33 27.68 -8.69
CA TRP A 54 18.46 27.14 -9.42
C TRP A 54 18.08 25.79 -10.03
N LYS A 55 18.51 25.56 -11.24
CA LYS A 55 18.38 24.27 -11.92
C LYS A 55 19.72 23.52 -11.84
N VAL A 56 19.65 22.30 -11.29
CA VAL A 56 20.77 21.38 -11.15
C VAL A 56 20.52 20.20 -12.07
N LEU A 57 21.37 19.96 -13.06
CA LEU A 57 21.27 18.81 -13.94
C LEU A 57 21.79 17.54 -13.22
N GLN A 58 21.04 16.46 -13.33
CA GLN A 58 21.41 15.17 -12.76
C GLN A 58 21.87 14.22 -13.87
N PRO A 59 22.96 13.46 -13.66
CA PRO A 59 23.82 13.43 -12.47
C PRO A 59 24.93 14.50 -12.43
N ASP A 60 25.15 15.26 -13.49
CA ASP A 60 26.38 16.00 -13.80
C ASP A 60 26.73 17.12 -12.80
N GLU A 61 25.70 17.73 -12.21
CA GLU A 61 25.85 18.92 -11.36
C GLU A 61 25.58 18.65 -9.86
N ILE A 62 25.42 17.37 -9.47
CA ILE A 62 25.17 16.98 -8.07
C ILE A 62 26.29 17.47 -7.14
N ARG A 63 27.54 17.32 -7.55
CA ARG A 63 28.69 17.77 -6.75
C ARG A 63 28.75 19.29 -6.66
N VAL A 64 28.41 19.98 -7.75
CA VAL A 64 28.40 21.45 -7.78
C VAL A 64 27.45 22.03 -6.73
N ILE A 65 26.22 21.53 -6.68
CA ILE A 65 25.25 21.99 -5.67
C ILE A 65 25.65 21.58 -4.25
N ALA A 66 26.23 20.40 -4.05
CA ALA A 66 26.68 19.97 -2.73
C ALA A 66 27.79 20.86 -2.18
N GLU A 67 28.81 21.21 -2.97
CA GLU A 67 29.86 22.14 -2.55
C GLU A 67 29.32 23.57 -2.36
N LEU A 68 28.45 24.05 -3.22
CA LEU A 68 27.82 25.36 -3.07
C LEU A 68 27.04 25.48 -1.74
N LEU A 69 26.25 24.47 -1.39
CA LEU A 69 25.49 24.46 -0.13
C LEU A 69 26.40 24.25 1.09
N LYS A 70 27.49 23.52 0.95
CA LYS A 70 28.52 23.39 1.98
C LYS A 70 29.20 24.72 2.25
N GLU A 71 29.58 25.48 1.21
CA GLU A 71 30.13 26.83 1.34
C GLU A 71 29.14 27.77 1.98
N LEU A 72 27.85 27.77 1.58
CA LEU A 72 26.81 28.57 2.18
C LEU A 72 26.66 28.27 3.69
N LYS A 73 26.78 27.00 4.09
CA LYS A 73 26.73 26.58 5.50
C LYS A 73 27.85 27.19 6.34
N GLN A 74 29.01 27.49 5.75
CA GLN A 74 30.14 28.16 6.49
C GLN A 74 29.77 29.59 6.90
N HIS A 75 28.90 30.23 6.14
CA HIS A 75 28.53 31.62 6.36
C HIS A 75 27.21 31.76 7.13
N ARG A 76 26.32 30.75 7.08
CA ARG A 76 24.99 30.82 7.68
C ARG A 76 24.50 29.45 8.19
N PRO A 77 23.74 29.39 9.29
CA PRO A 77 23.03 28.17 9.65
C PRO A 77 22.14 27.70 8.49
N LEU A 78 22.35 26.50 7.98
CA LEU A 78 21.66 25.98 6.79
C LEU A 78 20.98 24.64 7.10
N VAL A 79 19.69 24.56 6.77
CA VAL A 79 18.92 23.31 6.71
C VAL A 79 18.63 22.97 5.25
N VAL A 80 19.05 21.82 4.80
CA VAL A 80 18.75 21.31 3.46
C VAL A 80 17.55 20.39 3.58
N ALA A 81 16.49 20.64 2.81
CA ALA A 81 15.26 19.85 2.84
C ALA A 81 14.86 19.39 1.44
N MET A 82 14.36 18.16 1.35
CA MET A 82 13.88 17.60 0.09
C MET A 82 12.67 16.72 0.29
N GLU A 83 11.88 16.59 -0.77
CA GLU A 83 10.79 15.64 -0.82
C GLU A 83 11.33 14.25 -1.28
N PRO A 84 10.91 13.14 -0.67
CA PRO A 84 11.29 11.81 -1.15
C PRO A 84 10.56 11.48 -2.46
N THR A 85 11.31 11.40 -3.55
CA THR A 85 10.85 11.11 -4.92
C THR A 85 11.39 9.76 -5.41
N GLY A 86 11.11 8.69 -4.66
CA GLY A 86 11.67 7.38 -4.94
C GLY A 86 13.18 7.36 -4.81
N THR A 87 13.88 6.76 -5.77
CA THR A 87 15.36 6.61 -5.77
C THR A 87 16.11 7.74 -6.50
N TYR A 88 15.39 8.62 -7.22
CA TYR A 88 16.03 9.69 -8.01
C TYR A 88 16.82 10.68 -7.18
N GLY A 89 16.43 10.88 -5.93
CA GLY A 89 17.11 11.78 -4.99
C GLY A 89 18.28 11.17 -4.22
N ASP A 90 18.49 9.86 -4.28
CA ASP A 90 19.44 9.18 -3.40
C ASP A 90 20.89 9.58 -3.68
N ALA A 91 21.29 9.71 -4.95
CA ALA A 91 22.63 10.17 -5.31
C ALA A 91 22.91 11.60 -4.83
N LEU A 92 21.94 12.50 -5.00
CA LEU A 92 22.03 13.86 -4.49
C LEU A 92 22.09 13.90 -2.96
N ARG A 93 21.25 13.14 -2.28
CA ARG A 93 21.23 13.03 -0.81
C ARG A 93 22.57 12.49 -0.29
N GLN A 94 23.16 11.50 -0.95
CA GLN A 94 24.48 10.98 -0.61
C GLN A 94 25.56 12.06 -0.75
N ALA A 95 25.60 12.78 -1.88
CA ALA A 95 26.58 13.84 -2.10
C ALA A 95 26.47 14.98 -1.08
N LEU A 96 25.24 15.36 -0.70
CA LEU A 96 24.99 16.36 0.35
C LEU A 96 25.47 15.87 1.71
N HIS A 97 25.24 14.60 2.04
CA HIS A 97 25.74 14.00 3.27
C HIS A 97 27.27 13.95 3.30
N ASP A 98 27.92 13.53 2.21
CA ASP A 98 29.37 13.46 2.07
C ASP A 98 30.03 14.86 2.18
N ALA A 99 29.29 15.91 1.77
CA ALA A 99 29.67 17.30 1.98
C ALA A 99 29.43 17.80 3.44
N GLY A 100 28.97 16.92 4.35
CA GLY A 100 28.72 17.24 5.76
C GLY A 100 27.43 18.01 6.00
N LEU A 101 26.45 17.93 5.08
CA LEU A 101 25.15 18.58 5.20
C LEU A 101 24.11 17.65 5.82
N ALA A 102 23.34 18.15 6.77
CA ALA A 102 22.18 17.44 7.30
C ALA A 102 20.99 17.64 6.37
N VAL A 103 20.55 16.53 5.75
CA VAL A 103 19.38 16.56 4.87
C VAL A 103 18.12 16.23 5.67
N HIS A 104 17.08 17.04 5.49
CA HIS A 104 15.77 16.84 6.08
C HIS A 104 14.77 16.35 5.04
N ARG A 105 13.85 15.52 5.44
CA ARG A 105 12.72 15.07 4.62
C ARG A 105 11.46 15.87 4.93
N VAL A 106 10.80 16.38 3.90
CA VAL A 106 9.45 16.93 3.93
C VAL A 106 8.47 15.89 3.41
N SER A 107 7.29 15.81 4.01
CA SER A 107 6.28 14.85 3.57
C SER A 107 5.61 15.29 2.26
N PRO A 108 5.50 14.41 1.22
CA PRO A 108 4.78 14.72 -0.02
C PRO A 108 3.33 15.18 0.19
N LYS A 109 2.71 14.76 1.29
CA LYS A 109 1.38 15.24 1.64
C LYS A 109 1.37 16.69 2.11
N PHE A 110 2.42 17.12 2.81
CA PHE A 110 2.51 18.52 3.24
C PHE A 110 2.78 19.44 2.06
N THR A 111 3.66 19.04 1.14
CA THR A 111 3.95 19.82 -0.07
C THR A 111 2.69 19.94 -0.93
N SER A 112 1.98 18.83 -1.19
CA SER A 112 0.73 18.84 -1.95
C SER A 112 -0.39 19.67 -1.29
N ASP A 113 -0.58 19.56 0.03
CA ASP A 113 -1.64 20.31 0.73
C ASP A 113 -1.32 21.82 0.83
N TYR A 114 -0.03 22.17 0.87
CA TYR A 114 0.41 23.55 1.06
C TYR A 114 0.63 24.31 -0.26
N ALA A 115 0.85 23.61 -1.37
CA ALA A 115 1.19 24.20 -2.67
C ALA A 115 0.15 25.24 -3.18
N GLU A 116 -1.13 25.01 -2.96
CA GLU A 116 -2.18 25.98 -3.32
C GLU A 116 -2.19 27.19 -2.40
N THR A 117 -1.92 26.99 -1.10
CA THR A 117 -1.93 28.05 -0.08
C THR A 117 -0.71 28.95 -0.20
N TYR A 118 0.41 28.45 -0.75
CA TYR A 118 1.69 29.15 -0.82
C TYR A 118 1.63 30.49 -1.55
N ASP A 119 0.98 30.54 -2.71
CA ASP A 119 0.84 31.76 -3.53
C ASP A 119 -0.58 32.00 -4.05
N GLY A 120 -1.56 31.22 -3.61
CA GLY A 120 -2.95 31.32 -4.04
C GLY A 120 -3.19 30.90 -5.50
N VAL A 121 -2.19 30.34 -6.18
CA VAL A 121 -2.26 29.92 -7.58
C VAL A 121 -2.18 28.41 -7.70
N PRO A 122 -3.16 27.72 -8.32
CA PRO A 122 -3.15 26.26 -8.44
C PRO A 122 -2.15 25.72 -9.48
N SER A 123 -1.24 26.57 -9.98
CA SER A 123 -0.22 26.15 -10.94
C SER A 123 0.88 25.34 -10.27
N GLN A 124 1.34 24.29 -10.94
CA GLN A 124 2.46 23.45 -10.52
C GLN A 124 3.70 23.83 -11.33
N HIS A 125 4.79 24.15 -10.64
CA HIS A 125 6.09 24.47 -11.21
C HIS A 125 7.17 23.91 -10.28
N ASP A 126 8.14 23.21 -10.81
CA ASP A 126 9.25 22.63 -10.04
C ASP A 126 9.94 23.67 -9.13
N GLY A 127 10.08 24.92 -9.62
CA GLY A 127 10.64 26.02 -8.80
C GLY A 127 9.73 26.46 -7.63
N LYS A 128 8.40 26.39 -7.80
CA LYS A 128 7.44 26.62 -6.71
C LYS A 128 7.48 25.46 -5.71
N ASP A 129 7.55 24.23 -6.20
CA ASP A 129 7.57 23.05 -5.35
C ASP A 129 8.84 23.04 -4.47
N ALA A 130 10.00 23.43 -5.02
CA ALA A 130 11.21 23.65 -4.24
C ALA A 130 11.06 24.77 -3.19
N ALA A 131 10.37 25.86 -3.52
CA ALA A 131 10.10 26.95 -2.56
C ALA A 131 9.17 26.50 -1.42
N VAL A 132 8.13 25.72 -1.74
CA VAL A 132 7.22 25.09 -0.76
C VAL A 132 8.00 24.17 0.19
N VAL A 133 8.93 23.38 -0.32
CA VAL A 133 9.79 22.51 0.51
C VAL A 133 10.65 23.34 1.47
N ALA A 134 11.26 24.46 0.99
CA ALA A 134 12.05 25.36 1.83
C ALA A 134 11.21 25.99 2.95
N GLU A 135 10.00 26.44 2.61
CA GLU A 135 9.10 27.08 3.57
C GLU A 135 8.56 26.10 4.62
N LEU A 136 8.15 24.91 4.21
CA LEU A 136 7.73 23.86 5.14
C LEU A 136 8.87 23.45 6.08
N ALA A 137 10.11 23.45 5.61
CA ALA A 137 11.28 23.21 6.46
C ALA A 137 11.47 24.36 7.47
N ALA A 138 11.30 25.62 7.06
CA ALA A 138 11.35 26.79 7.94
C ALA A 138 10.26 26.75 9.02
N PHE A 139 9.08 26.23 8.72
CA PHE A 139 7.99 26.01 9.68
C PHE A 139 8.19 24.77 10.58
N GLY A 140 9.36 24.11 10.53
CA GLY A 140 9.64 22.91 11.33
C GLY A 140 8.81 21.68 10.90
N LYS A 141 8.29 21.66 9.67
CA LYS A 141 7.52 20.52 9.12
C LYS A 141 8.42 19.50 8.42
N SER A 142 9.72 19.60 8.61
CA SER A 142 10.71 18.64 8.13
C SER A 142 11.26 17.77 9.26
N ARG A 143 11.87 16.64 8.91
CA ARG A 143 12.56 15.75 9.85
C ARG A 143 13.90 15.36 9.28
N LEU A 144 14.92 15.24 10.14
CA LEU A 144 16.23 14.73 9.74
C LEU A 144 16.05 13.40 8.97
N TRP A 145 16.76 13.30 7.85
CA TRP A 145 16.78 12.12 7.00
C TRP A 145 18.19 11.54 6.95
N PRO A 146 18.56 10.69 7.93
CA PRO A 146 19.91 10.18 8.03
C PRO A 146 20.26 9.33 6.80
N MET A 147 21.56 9.32 6.45
CA MET A 147 22.14 8.39 5.51
C MET A 147 22.56 7.11 6.23
N GLY A 148 22.69 6.06 5.46
CA GLY A 148 23.04 4.73 5.92
C GLY A 148 21.91 3.74 5.71
N PRO A 149 22.21 2.44 5.67
CA PRO A 149 21.18 1.43 5.61
C PRO A 149 20.34 1.54 6.89
N PRO A 150 19.01 1.64 6.77
CA PRO A 150 18.16 1.49 7.95
C PRO A 150 18.47 0.14 8.62
N ALA A 151 18.31 0.07 9.93
CA ALA A 151 18.29 -1.21 10.60
C ALA A 151 17.34 -2.14 9.82
N TYR A 152 17.76 -3.34 9.48
CA TYR A 152 17.03 -4.28 8.61
C TYR A 152 16.89 -3.86 7.12
N GLY A 153 17.69 -2.91 6.64
CA GLY A 153 17.73 -2.50 5.25
C GLY A 153 18.13 -3.62 4.28
N ASP A 154 18.89 -4.57 4.74
CA ASP A 154 19.27 -5.78 4.02
C ASP A 154 18.10 -6.74 3.73
N LEU A 155 17.03 -6.69 4.54
CA LEU A 155 15.79 -7.44 4.28
C LEU A 155 14.95 -6.80 3.16
N LEU A 156 15.14 -5.51 2.90
CA LEU A 156 14.26 -4.75 2.01
C LEU A 156 14.30 -5.28 0.57
N GLN A 157 15.48 -5.67 0.09
CA GLN A 157 15.64 -6.18 -1.28
C GLN A 157 14.93 -7.53 -1.46
N ASP A 158 15.09 -8.45 -0.50
CA ASP A 158 14.40 -9.74 -0.52
C ASP A 158 12.87 -9.56 -0.44
N VAL A 159 12.42 -8.66 0.43
CA VAL A 159 11.00 -8.33 0.58
C VAL A 159 10.41 -7.71 -0.70
N GLN A 160 11.13 -6.80 -1.35
CA GLN A 160 10.72 -6.18 -2.61
C GLN A 160 10.71 -7.20 -3.75
N TRP A 161 11.71 -8.09 -3.81
CA TRP A 161 11.76 -9.17 -4.80
C TRP A 161 10.57 -10.11 -4.64
N MET A 162 10.29 -10.54 -3.41
CA MET A 162 9.12 -11.38 -3.11
C MET A 162 7.80 -10.70 -3.53
N ASP A 163 7.64 -9.39 -3.27
CA ASP A 163 6.47 -8.63 -3.66
C ASP A 163 6.30 -8.56 -5.17
N THR A 164 7.40 -8.32 -5.90
CA THR A 164 7.43 -8.33 -7.36
C THR A 164 7.03 -9.70 -7.91
N GLN A 165 7.55 -10.79 -7.33
CA GLN A 165 7.19 -12.14 -7.76
C GLN A 165 5.72 -12.48 -7.46
N GLN A 166 5.15 -11.92 -6.39
CA GLN A 166 3.72 -12.06 -6.12
C GLN A 166 2.86 -11.34 -7.15
N ASP A 167 3.24 -10.15 -7.57
CA ASP A 167 2.51 -9.41 -8.61
C ASP A 167 2.61 -10.13 -9.97
N ILE A 168 3.78 -10.69 -10.31
CA ILE A 168 3.99 -11.54 -11.49
C ILE A 168 3.11 -12.80 -11.43
N LEU A 169 3.06 -13.47 -10.27
CA LEU A 169 2.19 -14.64 -10.06
C LEU A 169 0.72 -14.28 -10.29
N GLN A 170 0.25 -13.17 -9.72
CA GLN A 170 -1.14 -12.73 -9.90
C GLN A 170 -1.46 -12.40 -11.36
N LEU A 171 -0.51 -11.81 -12.09
CA LEU A 171 -0.66 -11.57 -13.54
C LEU A 171 -0.91 -12.87 -14.30
N TRP A 172 -0.10 -13.90 -14.05
CA TRP A 172 -0.23 -15.18 -14.73
C TRP A 172 -1.49 -15.95 -14.29
N LEU A 173 -1.85 -15.90 -13.00
CA LEU A 173 -3.10 -16.51 -12.53
C LEU A 173 -4.32 -15.86 -13.17
N GLY A 174 -4.37 -14.53 -13.31
CA GLY A 174 -5.47 -13.85 -14.00
C GLY A 174 -5.56 -14.23 -15.50
N ARG A 175 -4.41 -14.44 -16.16
CA ARG A 175 -4.39 -14.95 -17.55
C ARG A 175 -4.91 -16.39 -17.64
N LEU A 176 -4.47 -17.25 -16.72
CA LEU A 176 -4.94 -18.65 -16.65
C LEU A 176 -6.43 -18.73 -16.33
N GLU A 177 -6.94 -17.88 -15.43
CA GLU A 177 -8.37 -17.81 -15.11
C GLU A 177 -9.23 -17.50 -16.35
N GLY A 178 -8.82 -16.49 -17.14
CA GLY A 178 -9.51 -16.13 -18.37
C GLY A 178 -9.47 -17.25 -19.42
N LEU A 179 -8.32 -17.94 -19.57
CA LEU A 179 -8.20 -19.09 -20.48
C LEU A 179 -9.03 -20.28 -20.01
N LEU A 180 -9.02 -20.58 -18.71
CA LEU A 180 -9.83 -21.66 -18.15
C LEU A 180 -11.32 -21.38 -18.27
N ALA A 181 -11.76 -20.15 -18.02
CA ALA A 181 -13.17 -19.76 -18.18
C ALA A 181 -13.67 -19.98 -19.61
N ARG A 182 -12.79 -19.85 -20.62
CA ARG A 182 -13.10 -20.06 -22.02
C ARG A 182 -13.04 -21.54 -22.41
N HIS A 183 -12.00 -22.28 -21.97
CA HIS A 183 -11.65 -23.56 -22.55
C HIS A 183 -11.87 -24.76 -21.62
N TRP A 184 -11.85 -24.54 -20.29
CA TRP A 184 -12.05 -25.61 -19.31
C TRP A 184 -12.62 -25.05 -17.99
N PRO A 185 -13.85 -24.50 -18.02
CA PRO A 185 -14.43 -23.79 -16.87
C PRO A 185 -14.64 -24.69 -15.65
N GLU A 186 -14.84 -26.00 -15.84
CA GLU A 186 -15.10 -26.94 -14.76
C GLU A 186 -13.87 -27.15 -13.86
N LEU A 187 -12.65 -26.98 -14.39
CA LEU A 187 -11.42 -27.27 -13.65
C LEU A 187 -11.25 -26.36 -12.43
N THR A 188 -11.66 -25.11 -12.51
CA THR A 188 -11.57 -24.14 -11.39
C THR A 188 -12.55 -24.46 -10.25
N ASN A 189 -13.61 -25.22 -10.52
CA ASN A 189 -14.52 -25.73 -9.48
C ASN A 189 -13.94 -26.93 -8.74
N LEU A 190 -13.02 -27.65 -9.39
CA LEU A 190 -12.40 -28.86 -8.85
C LEU A 190 -11.09 -28.55 -8.12
N LEU A 191 -10.28 -27.64 -8.63
CA LEU A 191 -8.96 -27.30 -8.12
C LEU A 191 -8.81 -25.79 -7.96
N GLU A 192 -8.21 -25.37 -6.87
CA GLU A 192 -7.88 -23.94 -6.68
C GLU A 192 -6.88 -23.48 -7.74
N LEU A 193 -7.13 -22.30 -8.31
CA LEU A 193 -6.34 -21.72 -9.40
C LEU A 193 -4.84 -21.62 -9.06
N ASN A 194 -4.50 -21.27 -7.84
CA ASN A 194 -3.11 -21.19 -7.35
C ASN A 194 -2.57 -22.50 -6.78
N SER A 195 -3.24 -23.64 -6.98
CA SER A 195 -2.72 -24.92 -6.48
C SER A 195 -1.56 -25.42 -7.35
N ALA A 196 -0.56 -26.04 -6.71
CA ALA A 196 0.58 -26.64 -7.43
C ALA A 196 0.13 -27.70 -8.42
N THR A 197 -0.93 -28.46 -8.10
CA THR A 197 -1.49 -29.51 -8.93
C THR A 197 -2.13 -28.94 -10.18
N LEU A 198 -2.99 -27.91 -10.07
CA LEU A 198 -3.61 -27.28 -11.24
C LEU A 198 -2.56 -26.68 -12.16
N LEU A 199 -1.61 -25.91 -11.61
CA LEU A 199 -0.54 -25.33 -12.41
C LEU A 199 0.31 -26.40 -13.10
N ARG A 200 0.52 -27.58 -12.47
CA ARG A 200 1.24 -28.67 -13.08
C ARG A 200 0.45 -29.32 -14.22
N ILE A 201 -0.85 -29.53 -14.04
CA ILE A 201 -1.75 -30.03 -15.11
C ILE A 201 -1.66 -29.14 -16.35
N LEU A 202 -1.81 -27.81 -16.13
CA LEU A 202 -1.78 -26.87 -17.26
C LEU A 202 -0.40 -26.73 -17.90
N ALA A 203 0.68 -26.84 -17.12
CA ALA A 203 2.05 -26.78 -17.64
C ALA A 203 2.42 -28.00 -18.51
N GLU A 204 1.87 -29.16 -18.20
CA GLU A 204 2.14 -30.40 -18.94
C GLU A 204 1.17 -30.61 -20.11
N TYR A 205 -0.12 -30.48 -19.87
CA TYR A 205 -1.15 -30.77 -20.86
C TYR A 205 -1.63 -29.56 -21.67
N GLY A 206 -1.55 -28.36 -21.11
CA GLY A 206 -2.05 -27.14 -21.76
C GLY A 206 -3.58 -27.04 -21.83
N GLY A 207 -4.30 -28.16 -21.87
CA GLY A 207 -5.75 -28.17 -21.98
C GLY A 207 -6.38 -29.53 -21.78
N PRO A 208 -7.74 -29.61 -21.80
CA PRO A 208 -8.49 -30.84 -21.52
C PRO A 208 -8.23 -31.95 -22.58
N GLN A 209 -8.07 -31.59 -23.86
CA GLN A 209 -7.88 -32.55 -24.93
C GLN A 209 -6.60 -33.38 -24.75
N ALA A 210 -5.48 -32.73 -24.41
CA ALA A 210 -4.20 -33.43 -24.20
C ALA A 210 -4.26 -34.35 -22.96
N LEU A 211 -4.94 -33.91 -21.89
CA LEU A 211 -5.14 -34.73 -20.69
C LEU A 211 -6.00 -35.97 -21.01
N CYS A 212 -7.04 -35.84 -21.84
CA CYS A 212 -7.86 -36.98 -22.27
C CYS A 212 -7.09 -37.97 -23.15
N ALA A 213 -6.16 -37.48 -23.97
CA ALA A 213 -5.36 -38.34 -24.88
C ALA A 213 -4.27 -39.13 -24.14
N ASP A 214 -3.87 -38.73 -22.93
CA ASP A 214 -2.83 -39.40 -22.15
C ASP A 214 -3.41 -40.60 -21.38
N ALA A 215 -3.01 -41.81 -21.73
CA ALA A 215 -3.37 -43.03 -21.02
C ALA A 215 -2.85 -43.05 -19.57
N GLN A 216 -1.75 -42.35 -19.28
CA GLN A 216 -1.13 -42.26 -17.95
C GLN A 216 -1.63 -41.09 -17.13
N ALA A 217 -2.63 -40.31 -17.59
CA ALA A 217 -3.12 -39.12 -16.92
C ALA A 217 -3.48 -39.34 -15.44
N SER A 218 -4.13 -40.49 -15.11
CA SER A 218 -4.50 -40.82 -13.72
C SER A 218 -3.27 -40.98 -12.82
N ASP A 219 -2.24 -41.65 -13.27
CA ASP A 219 -1.02 -41.88 -12.50
C ASP A 219 -0.21 -40.58 -12.34
N ASN A 220 -0.19 -39.78 -13.39
CA ASN A 220 0.41 -38.45 -13.35
C ASN A 220 -0.29 -37.54 -12.32
N LEU A 221 -1.62 -37.49 -12.38
CA LEU A 221 -2.42 -36.71 -11.42
C LEU A 221 -2.23 -37.18 -9.97
N LYS A 222 -2.21 -38.51 -9.75
CA LYS A 222 -1.93 -39.11 -8.44
C LYS A 222 -0.55 -38.72 -7.92
N ARG A 223 0.48 -38.84 -8.78
CA ARG A 223 1.86 -38.46 -8.43
C ARG A 223 1.99 -36.96 -8.07
N TRP A 224 1.36 -36.08 -8.83
CA TRP A 224 1.44 -34.62 -8.58
C TRP A 224 0.59 -34.18 -7.39
N GLY A 225 -0.59 -34.76 -7.22
CA GLY A 225 -1.51 -34.43 -6.14
C GLY A 225 -1.14 -35.05 -4.80
N ARG A 226 -0.32 -36.12 -4.81
CA ARG A 226 0.08 -36.88 -3.61
C ARG A 226 -1.15 -37.25 -2.76
N ALA A 227 -1.05 -37.12 -1.42
CA ALA A 227 -2.15 -37.38 -0.50
C ALA A 227 -3.30 -36.35 -0.56
N LEU A 228 -3.09 -35.19 -1.20
CA LEU A 228 -4.08 -34.12 -1.27
C LEU A 228 -5.12 -34.34 -2.38
N LEU A 229 -4.81 -35.14 -3.40
CA LEU A 229 -5.71 -35.44 -4.51
C LEU A 229 -6.24 -36.88 -4.38
N LYS A 230 -7.42 -37.00 -3.83
CA LYS A 230 -8.11 -38.30 -3.66
C LYS A 230 -8.51 -38.89 -5.00
N PRO A 231 -8.66 -40.25 -5.11
CA PRO A 231 -9.04 -40.93 -6.36
C PRO A 231 -10.31 -40.37 -7.00
N GLU A 232 -11.32 -40.06 -6.20
CA GLU A 232 -12.60 -39.50 -6.68
C GLU A 232 -12.38 -38.13 -7.36
N LYS A 233 -11.45 -37.34 -6.85
CA LYS A 233 -11.12 -36.02 -7.41
C LYS A 233 -10.29 -36.13 -8.67
N ILE A 234 -9.44 -37.16 -8.77
CA ILE A 234 -8.70 -37.48 -10.00
C ILE A 234 -9.68 -37.83 -11.12
N GLU A 235 -10.65 -38.70 -10.84
CA GLU A 235 -11.66 -39.07 -11.83
C GLU A 235 -12.56 -37.87 -12.19
N ALA A 236 -12.94 -37.03 -11.23
CA ALA A 236 -13.69 -35.82 -11.52
C ALA A 236 -12.92 -34.85 -12.45
N VAL A 237 -11.59 -34.72 -12.29
CA VAL A 237 -10.76 -33.91 -13.20
C VAL A 237 -10.72 -34.53 -14.59
N ARG A 238 -10.57 -35.87 -14.72
CA ARG A 238 -10.58 -36.53 -15.99
C ARG A 238 -11.94 -36.45 -16.70
N GLU A 239 -13.02 -36.65 -15.97
CA GLU A 239 -14.37 -36.49 -16.47
C GLU A 239 -14.66 -35.09 -16.94
N SER A 240 -14.25 -34.06 -16.16
CA SER A 240 -14.39 -32.68 -16.58
C SER A 240 -13.64 -32.38 -17.88
N ALA A 241 -12.51 -33.05 -18.13
CA ALA A 241 -11.78 -32.91 -19.39
C ALA A 241 -12.48 -33.56 -20.58
N ARG A 242 -13.15 -34.71 -20.36
CA ARG A 242 -13.91 -35.44 -21.42
C ARG A 242 -15.20 -34.70 -21.81
N SER A 243 -15.88 -34.11 -20.79
CA SER A 243 -17.23 -33.56 -20.94
C SER A 243 -17.27 -32.03 -20.84
N THR A 244 -16.12 -31.36 -20.97
CA THR A 244 -16.04 -29.90 -20.85
C THR A 244 -16.99 -29.16 -21.78
N GLN A 245 -17.66 -28.13 -21.26
CA GLN A 245 -18.49 -27.21 -22.04
C GLN A 245 -17.65 -26.05 -22.62
N GLY A 246 -16.33 -26.04 -22.36
CA GLY A 246 -15.43 -25.04 -22.87
C GLY A 246 -15.24 -25.07 -24.39
N VAL A 247 -14.84 -23.97 -24.97
CA VAL A 247 -14.49 -23.88 -26.38
C VAL A 247 -13.25 -24.73 -26.65
N ARG A 248 -13.25 -25.54 -27.73
CA ARG A 248 -12.09 -26.33 -28.14
C ARG A 248 -10.86 -25.43 -28.30
N MET A 249 -9.73 -25.88 -27.77
CA MET A 249 -8.47 -25.16 -27.87
C MET A 249 -7.75 -25.43 -29.18
N GLU A 250 -7.23 -24.37 -29.78
CA GLU A 250 -6.27 -24.47 -30.88
C GLU A 250 -4.84 -24.75 -30.33
N PRO A 251 -3.93 -25.33 -31.10
CA PRO A 251 -2.57 -25.63 -30.63
C PRO A 251 -1.83 -24.46 -30.03
N ALA A 252 -1.97 -23.27 -30.62
CA ALA A 252 -1.36 -22.04 -30.12
C ALA A 252 -1.92 -21.59 -28.75
N GLU A 253 -3.20 -21.85 -28.50
CA GLU A 253 -3.85 -21.56 -27.21
C GLU A 253 -3.36 -22.53 -26.13
N CYS A 254 -3.18 -23.82 -26.49
CA CYS A 254 -2.56 -24.82 -25.60
C CYS A 254 -1.13 -24.41 -25.22
N ASP A 255 -0.30 -24.05 -26.19
CA ASP A 255 1.07 -23.59 -25.95
C ASP A 255 1.10 -22.36 -25.06
N PHE A 256 0.19 -21.41 -25.29
CA PHE A 256 0.09 -20.21 -24.47
C PHE A 256 -0.32 -20.54 -23.03
N MET A 257 -1.30 -21.43 -22.84
CA MET A 257 -1.71 -21.92 -21.51
C MET A 257 -0.53 -22.56 -20.77
N GLN A 258 0.24 -23.44 -21.45
CA GLN A 258 1.42 -24.07 -20.87
C GLN A 258 2.48 -23.05 -20.44
N ARG A 259 2.76 -22.05 -21.29
CA ARG A 259 3.72 -20.98 -20.98
C ARG A 259 3.28 -20.17 -19.76
N CYS A 260 2.01 -19.77 -19.69
CA CYS A 260 1.45 -19.06 -18.54
C CYS A 260 1.56 -19.90 -17.25
N ALA A 261 1.25 -21.19 -17.32
CA ALA A 261 1.32 -22.09 -16.18
C ALA A 261 2.77 -22.30 -15.69
N ARG A 262 3.73 -22.47 -16.60
CA ARG A 262 5.16 -22.59 -16.27
C ARG A 262 5.69 -21.29 -15.66
N ALA A 263 5.29 -20.13 -16.18
CA ALA A 263 5.67 -18.82 -15.61
C ALA A 263 5.08 -18.63 -14.21
N ALA A 264 3.83 -19.01 -13.98
CA ALA A 264 3.22 -19.00 -12.65
C ALA A 264 3.94 -19.94 -11.67
N GLN A 265 4.34 -21.14 -12.10
CA GLN A 265 5.14 -22.08 -11.31
C GLN A 265 6.50 -21.49 -10.93
N ALA A 266 7.19 -20.84 -11.88
CA ALA A 266 8.47 -20.21 -11.64
C ALA A 266 8.36 -19.09 -10.59
N ALA A 267 7.40 -18.16 -10.75
CA ALA A 267 7.15 -17.11 -9.78
C ALA A 267 6.83 -17.67 -8.38
N ARG A 268 6.00 -18.72 -8.31
CA ARG A 268 5.67 -19.41 -7.05
C ARG A 268 6.89 -20.02 -6.38
N LYS A 269 7.79 -20.62 -7.16
CA LYS A 269 9.04 -21.19 -6.66
C LYS A 269 9.97 -20.09 -6.08
N GLU A 270 10.10 -18.98 -6.79
CA GLU A 270 10.88 -17.83 -6.32
C GLU A 270 10.32 -17.27 -5.01
N ILE A 271 9.00 -17.08 -4.90
CA ILE A 271 8.35 -16.64 -3.66
C ILE A 271 8.74 -17.57 -2.50
N GLN A 272 8.64 -18.89 -2.69
CA GLN A 272 8.97 -19.86 -1.65
C GLN A 272 10.44 -19.81 -1.25
N GLN A 273 11.35 -19.63 -2.23
CA GLN A 273 12.79 -19.53 -1.96
C GLN A 273 13.10 -18.29 -1.11
N VAL A 274 12.54 -17.15 -1.46
CA VAL A 274 12.74 -15.92 -0.70
C VAL A 274 12.10 -16.01 0.69
N GLN A 275 10.91 -16.61 0.82
CA GLN A 275 10.31 -16.85 2.14
C GLN A 275 11.23 -17.68 3.03
N ASN A 276 11.85 -18.74 2.49
CA ASN A 276 12.80 -19.56 3.23
C ASN A 276 14.06 -18.75 3.66
N VAL A 277 14.53 -17.83 2.82
CA VAL A 277 15.66 -16.93 3.16
C VAL A 277 15.25 -15.99 4.30
N LEU A 278 14.08 -15.36 4.21
CA LEU A 278 13.56 -14.46 5.24
C LEU A 278 13.34 -15.18 6.58
N GLU A 279 12.81 -16.41 6.55
CA GLU A 279 12.62 -17.23 7.75
C GLU A 279 13.95 -17.58 8.42
N LYS A 280 14.98 -17.93 7.64
CA LYS A 280 16.33 -18.19 8.17
C LYS A 280 16.94 -16.94 8.80
N ARG A 281 16.79 -15.76 8.17
CA ARG A 281 17.25 -14.49 8.74
C ARG A 281 16.49 -14.16 10.03
N ALA A 282 15.19 -14.34 10.04
CA ALA A 282 14.37 -14.13 11.24
C ALA A 282 14.76 -15.06 12.38
N ALA A 283 15.16 -16.30 12.09
CA ALA A 283 15.64 -17.25 13.09
C ALA A 283 16.96 -16.83 13.75
N GLY A 284 17.75 -15.96 13.13
CA GLY A 284 18.98 -15.39 13.67
C GLY A 284 18.79 -14.10 14.49
N ASP A 285 17.59 -13.54 14.52
CA ASP A 285 17.30 -12.26 15.20
C ASP A 285 16.19 -12.43 16.25
N GLU A 286 16.52 -12.14 17.49
CA GLU A 286 15.59 -12.34 18.62
C GLU A 286 14.33 -11.46 18.53
N LYS A 287 14.44 -10.22 18.01
CA LYS A 287 13.27 -9.35 17.86
C LYS A 287 12.35 -9.86 16.76
N LEU A 288 12.93 -10.27 15.62
CA LEU A 288 12.16 -10.87 14.52
C LEU A 288 11.48 -12.17 14.95
N GLN A 289 12.17 -13.03 15.71
CA GLN A 289 11.57 -14.25 16.26
C GLN A 289 10.38 -13.95 17.17
N ARG A 290 10.53 -13.02 18.12
CA ARG A 290 9.43 -12.63 19.02
C ARG A 290 8.24 -12.09 18.26
N VAL A 291 8.46 -11.17 17.33
CA VAL A 291 7.38 -10.60 16.51
C VAL A 291 6.78 -11.66 15.58
N GLY A 292 7.61 -12.57 15.05
CA GLY A 292 7.17 -13.69 14.23
C GLY A 292 6.15 -14.61 14.89
N GLN A 293 6.21 -14.77 16.22
CA GLN A 293 5.20 -15.53 16.98
C GLN A 293 3.81 -14.89 16.91
N ALA A 294 3.73 -13.56 16.82
CA ALA A 294 2.47 -12.84 16.75
C ALA A 294 1.90 -12.75 15.34
N VAL A 295 2.74 -12.57 14.31
CA VAL A 295 2.28 -12.27 12.95
C VAL A 295 2.82 -13.22 11.86
N GLY A 296 3.73 -14.12 12.21
CA GLY A 296 4.48 -15.00 11.29
C GLY A 296 5.81 -14.38 10.87
N MET A 297 6.84 -15.24 10.67
CA MET A 297 8.23 -14.81 10.44
C MET A 297 8.39 -13.90 9.23
N VAL A 298 7.85 -14.30 8.08
CA VAL A 298 7.91 -13.48 6.85
C VAL A 298 7.22 -12.13 7.05
N THR A 299 6.07 -12.09 7.72
CA THR A 299 5.41 -10.82 8.05
C THR A 299 6.26 -9.94 8.95
N ALA A 300 6.93 -10.51 9.95
CA ALA A 300 7.86 -9.76 10.80
C ALA A 300 8.98 -9.12 9.96
N CYS A 301 9.63 -9.89 9.07
CA CYS A 301 10.65 -9.36 8.16
C CYS A 301 10.10 -8.21 7.29
N VAL A 302 8.91 -8.36 6.72
CA VAL A 302 8.27 -7.30 5.91
C VAL A 302 8.02 -6.04 6.74
N LEU A 303 7.54 -6.17 7.97
CA LEU A 303 7.27 -5.03 8.84
C LEU A 303 8.55 -4.29 9.20
N PHE A 304 9.61 -5.01 9.58
CA PHE A 304 10.91 -4.41 9.92
C PHE A 304 11.58 -3.77 8.70
N ALA A 305 11.52 -4.41 7.55
CA ALA A 305 12.10 -3.87 6.31
C ALA A 305 11.38 -2.60 5.81
N THR A 306 10.05 -2.52 5.96
CA THR A 306 9.27 -1.45 5.32
C THR A 306 8.83 -0.34 6.27
N VAL A 307 8.65 -0.64 7.56
CA VAL A 307 8.23 0.31 8.59
C VAL A 307 9.39 0.66 9.53
N GLY A 308 10.35 -0.25 9.69
CA GLY A 308 11.48 -0.15 10.60
C GLY A 308 11.27 -0.88 11.91
N ASP A 309 12.29 -0.85 12.77
CA ASP A 309 12.24 -1.47 14.10
C ASP A 309 11.14 -0.83 14.96
N PRO A 310 10.17 -1.62 15.46
CA PRO A 310 9.11 -1.10 16.32
C PRO A 310 9.65 -0.40 17.59
N THR A 311 10.82 -0.82 18.09
CA THR A 311 11.41 -0.28 19.32
C THR A 311 11.93 1.15 19.19
N GLU A 312 12.14 1.64 17.97
CA GLU A 312 12.57 3.02 17.67
C GLU A 312 11.41 4.03 17.72
N TYR A 313 10.18 3.57 17.82
CA TYR A 313 9.01 4.43 17.92
C TYR A 313 8.70 4.78 19.36
N SER A 314 8.22 5.99 19.59
CA SER A 314 7.88 6.50 20.91
C SER A 314 6.75 5.72 21.59
N CYS A 315 5.81 5.20 20.83
CA CYS A 315 4.69 4.40 21.32
C CYS A 315 4.07 3.53 20.22
N GLY A 316 3.24 2.56 20.60
CA GLY A 316 2.55 1.67 19.67
C GLY A 316 1.61 2.39 18.70
N GLU A 317 1.00 3.50 19.13
CA GLU A 317 0.18 4.36 18.28
C GLU A 317 1.00 5.04 17.18
N ALA A 318 2.21 5.48 17.48
CA ALA A 318 3.13 6.05 16.49
C ALA A 318 3.53 4.98 15.46
N TYR A 319 3.84 3.76 15.89
CA TYR A 319 4.13 2.64 15.00
C TYR A 319 2.93 2.27 14.13
N ARG A 320 1.73 2.15 14.71
CA ARG A 320 0.48 1.93 13.97
C ARG A 320 0.18 3.03 12.94
N LYS A 321 0.46 4.31 13.30
CA LYS A 321 0.34 5.46 12.39
C LYS A 321 1.32 5.35 11.22
N ALA A 322 2.55 4.92 11.45
CA ALA A 322 3.55 4.71 10.40
C ALA A 322 3.12 3.66 9.38
N MET A 323 2.38 2.63 9.79
CA MET A 323 1.75 1.65 8.88
C MET A 323 0.54 2.20 8.11
N GLY A 324 0.05 3.39 8.44
CA GLY A 324 -1.15 3.97 7.85
C GLY A 324 -2.46 3.33 8.34
N LEU A 325 -2.45 2.73 9.53
CA LEU A 325 -3.60 2.06 10.16
C LEU A 325 -4.34 2.96 11.17
N ASN A 326 -3.95 4.23 11.35
CA ASN A 326 -4.74 5.18 12.11
C ASN A 326 -6.03 5.55 11.38
N LEU A 327 -7.07 5.85 12.15
CA LEU A 327 -8.37 6.19 11.60
C LEU A 327 -8.42 7.66 11.18
N LYS A 328 -9.17 7.92 10.13
CA LYS A 328 -9.62 9.26 9.72
C LYS A 328 -11.14 9.24 9.61
N GLU A 329 -11.73 10.34 10.00
CA GLU A 329 -13.14 10.63 9.86
C GLU A 329 -13.31 11.84 8.91
N ARG A 330 -14.40 11.83 8.17
CA ARG A 330 -14.84 12.97 7.36
C ARG A 330 -16.30 13.22 7.71
N SER A 331 -16.51 13.98 8.77
CA SER A 331 -17.84 14.40 9.21
C SER A 331 -17.97 15.90 9.04
N SER A 332 -19.13 16.38 8.59
CA SER A 332 -19.44 17.79 8.46
C SER A 332 -20.92 18.02 8.71
N GLY A 333 -21.25 18.89 9.66
CA GLY A 333 -22.63 19.20 10.03
C GLY A 333 -23.43 17.95 10.38
N LYS A 334 -24.51 17.68 9.64
CA LYS A 334 -25.37 16.51 9.84
C LYS A 334 -24.80 15.20 9.23
N HIS A 335 -23.72 15.28 8.43
CA HIS A 335 -23.09 14.11 7.82
C HIS A 335 -22.10 13.47 8.77
N VAL A 336 -22.41 12.27 9.25
CA VAL A 336 -21.48 11.43 10.04
C VAL A 336 -20.76 10.50 9.07
N GLY A 337 -19.48 10.76 8.82
CA GLY A 337 -18.67 9.98 7.91
C GLY A 337 -18.21 8.66 8.52
N HIS A 338 -18.04 7.64 7.65
CA HIS A 338 -17.47 6.37 8.08
C HIS A 338 -16.00 6.49 8.45
N LEU A 339 -15.61 5.88 9.57
CA LEU A 339 -14.22 5.74 9.98
C LEU A 339 -13.46 4.83 8.99
N LYS A 340 -12.42 5.36 8.35
CA LYS A 340 -11.54 4.63 7.43
C LYS A 340 -10.09 4.76 7.88
N ILE A 341 -9.24 3.77 7.58
CA ILE A 341 -7.79 3.90 7.80
C ILE A 341 -7.20 4.95 6.83
N THR A 342 -6.13 5.63 7.28
CA THR A 342 -5.51 6.70 6.47
C THR A 342 -4.78 6.18 5.24
N LYS A 343 -4.32 4.93 5.26
CA LYS A 343 -3.44 4.30 4.26
C LYS A 343 -2.11 5.08 4.01
N ARG A 344 -1.74 6.01 4.92
CA ARG A 344 -0.49 6.78 4.85
C ARG A 344 0.64 5.97 5.46
N GLY A 345 1.33 5.19 4.66
CA GLY A 345 2.40 4.28 5.04
C GLY A 345 2.58 3.18 3.99
N PRO A 346 3.59 2.30 4.10
CA PRO A 346 3.88 1.27 3.12
C PRO A 346 2.66 0.36 2.86
N SER A 347 2.29 0.17 1.60
CA SER A 347 1.17 -0.72 1.23
C SER A 347 1.47 -2.18 1.54
N MET A 348 2.72 -2.58 1.33
CA MET A 348 3.23 -3.92 1.55
C MET A 348 3.07 -4.34 3.02
N SER A 349 3.44 -3.48 3.99
CA SER A 349 3.25 -3.78 5.42
C SER A 349 1.78 -4.06 5.76
N ARG A 350 0.83 -3.30 5.18
CA ARG A 350 -0.60 -3.53 5.39
C ARG A 350 -1.09 -4.80 4.72
N ARG A 351 -0.61 -5.14 3.52
CA ARG A 351 -0.94 -6.39 2.80
C ARG A 351 -0.54 -7.61 3.62
N TRP A 352 0.70 -7.64 4.10
CA TRP A 352 1.20 -8.76 4.89
C TRP A 352 0.55 -8.86 6.27
N LEU A 353 0.31 -7.72 6.92
CA LEU A 353 -0.43 -7.72 8.19
C LEU A 353 -1.90 -8.14 8.01
N TYR A 354 -2.50 -7.86 6.84
CA TYR A 354 -3.82 -8.37 6.48
C TYR A 354 -3.84 -9.91 6.39
N PHE A 355 -2.85 -10.52 5.75
CA PHE A 355 -2.73 -11.99 5.72
C PHE A 355 -2.54 -12.58 7.13
N SER A 356 -1.74 -11.91 7.98
CA SER A 356 -1.62 -12.32 9.37
C SER A 356 -2.94 -12.18 10.13
N ALA A 357 -3.72 -11.13 9.87
CA ALA A 357 -5.04 -10.96 10.47
C ALA A 357 -6.03 -12.04 10.02
N LEU A 358 -6.04 -12.43 8.75
CA LEU A 358 -6.89 -13.52 8.25
C LEU A 358 -6.56 -14.86 8.93
N ARG A 359 -5.29 -15.17 9.14
CA ARG A 359 -4.87 -16.35 9.90
C ARG A 359 -5.29 -16.25 11.37
N MET A 360 -5.09 -15.06 11.97
CA MET A 360 -5.43 -14.82 13.37
C MET A 360 -6.93 -14.93 13.64
N ILE A 361 -7.79 -14.57 12.71
CA ILE A 361 -9.25 -14.73 12.82
C ILE A 361 -9.67 -16.20 13.00
N GLN A 362 -8.88 -17.15 12.48
CA GLN A 362 -9.14 -18.58 12.67
C GLN A 362 -8.76 -19.10 14.08
N HIS A 363 -7.99 -18.31 14.83
CA HIS A 363 -7.58 -18.70 16.19
C HIS A 363 -8.80 -18.71 17.13
N PRO A 364 -8.99 -19.77 17.97
CA PRO A 364 -10.17 -19.92 18.82
C PRO A 364 -10.43 -18.72 19.75
N ALA A 365 -9.39 -18.09 20.28
CA ALA A 365 -9.52 -16.91 21.15
C ALA A 365 -9.93 -15.62 20.38
N VAL A 366 -9.71 -15.56 19.08
CA VAL A 366 -9.95 -14.35 18.26
C VAL A 366 -11.27 -14.40 17.51
N LYS A 367 -11.66 -15.59 17.04
CA LYS A 367 -12.86 -15.82 16.24
C LYS A 367 -14.13 -15.22 16.86
N PRO A 368 -14.44 -15.41 18.17
CA PRO A 368 -15.63 -14.82 18.78
C PRO A 368 -15.61 -13.28 18.79
N TRP A 369 -14.44 -12.67 19.00
CA TRP A 369 -14.29 -11.23 18.94
C TRP A 369 -14.51 -10.69 17.51
N TYR A 370 -13.99 -11.38 16.51
CA TYR A 370 -14.16 -11.02 15.11
C TYR A 370 -15.62 -11.14 14.66
N GLU A 371 -16.29 -12.25 14.95
CA GLU A 371 -17.70 -12.47 14.61
C GLU A 371 -18.62 -11.43 15.27
N HIS A 372 -18.33 -11.07 16.52
CA HIS A 372 -19.07 -9.99 17.18
C HIS A 372 -18.82 -8.62 16.49
N LYS A 373 -17.62 -8.34 15.98
CA LYS A 373 -17.38 -7.12 15.22
C LYS A 373 -18.08 -7.12 13.87
N LYS A 374 -18.09 -8.25 13.19
CA LYS A 374 -18.78 -8.45 11.91
C LYS A 374 -20.28 -8.24 12.04
N SER A 375 -20.91 -8.81 13.09
CA SER A 375 -22.36 -8.69 13.31
C SER A 375 -22.83 -7.26 13.61
N LYS A 376 -21.96 -6.42 14.22
CA LYS A 376 -22.31 -5.01 14.51
C LYS A 376 -22.31 -4.08 13.31
N HIS A 377 -21.60 -4.44 12.26
CA HIS A 377 -21.33 -3.54 11.14
C HIS A 377 -21.98 -4.10 9.90
N GLN A 378 -23.11 -4.53 9.73
CA GLN A 378 -23.77 -4.94 8.49
C GLN A 378 -22.88 -5.01 7.23
N ASP A 379 -21.55 -5.00 7.44
CA ASP A 379 -20.49 -4.90 6.44
C ASP A 379 -19.88 -6.29 6.23
N HIS A 380 -19.44 -6.56 5.03
CA HIS A 380 -18.87 -7.82 4.55
C HIS A 380 -17.57 -8.26 5.27
N GLY A 381 -17.40 -7.95 6.53
CA GLY A 381 -16.28 -8.38 7.38
C GLY A 381 -14.99 -7.58 7.24
N GLY A 382 -14.86 -6.68 6.27
CA GLY A 382 -13.64 -5.91 6.03
C GLY A 382 -13.23 -5.02 7.21
N GLN A 383 -14.19 -4.37 7.87
CA GLN A 383 -13.92 -3.54 9.07
C GLN A 383 -13.45 -4.39 10.25
N GLY A 384 -13.98 -5.60 10.40
CA GLY A 384 -13.55 -6.57 11.42
C GLY A 384 -12.09 -6.96 11.24
N VAL A 385 -11.67 -7.28 10.01
CA VAL A 385 -10.28 -7.62 9.68
C VAL A 385 -9.35 -6.43 9.97
N VAL A 386 -9.72 -5.22 9.55
CA VAL A 386 -8.95 -4.00 9.87
C VAL A 386 -8.84 -3.79 11.38
N GLY A 387 -9.88 -4.11 12.14
CA GLY A 387 -9.85 -4.10 13.60
C GLY A 387 -8.80 -5.04 14.17
N VAL A 388 -8.70 -6.27 13.63
CA VAL A 388 -7.65 -7.25 13.99
C VAL A 388 -6.28 -6.72 13.61
N MET A 389 -6.07 -6.20 12.39
CA MET A 389 -4.79 -5.61 11.96
C MET A 389 -4.32 -4.49 12.91
N ARG A 390 -5.22 -3.61 13.32
CA ARG A 390 -4.90 -2.50 14.24
C ARG A 390 -4.51 -2.99 15.64
N LYS A 391 -5.11 -4.06 16.12
CA LYS A 391 -4.70 -4.70 17.38
C LYS A 391 -3.35 -5.41 17.23
N LEU A 392 -3.15 -6.16 16.14
CA LEU A 392 -1.87 -6.81 15.85
C LEU A 392 -0.72 -5.80 15.74
N SER A 393 -0.92 -4.63 15.15
CA SER A 393 0.14 -3.61 15.06
C SER A 393 0.61 -3.11 16.44
N LEU A 394 -0.30 -3.02 17.42
CA LEU A 394 0.07 -2.70 18.81
C LEU A 394 0.77 -3.88 19.51
N ALA A 395 0.32 -5.11 19.21
CA ALA A 395 0.98 -6.32 19.73
C ALA A 395 2.41 -6.43 19.18
N VAL A 396 2.64 -6.18 17.90
CA VAL A 396 3.99 -6.15 17.30
C VAL A 396 4.92 -5.19 18.06
N TYR A 397 4.43 -3.97 18.34
CA TYR A 397 5.20 -2.99 19.12
C TYR A 397 5.55 -3.53 20.53
N ALA A 398 4.56 -4.06 21.25
CA ALA A 398 4.77 -4.56 22.61
C ALA A 398 5.70 -5.78 22.65
N VAL A 399 5.52 -6.72 21.70
CA VAL A 399 6.32 -7.96 21.61
C VAL A 399 7.77 -7.68 21.20
N ALA A 400 7.99 -6.73 20.29
CA ALA A 400 9.34 -6.28 19.94
C ALA A 400 10.10 -5.75 21.16
N ARG A 401 9.41 -5.15 22.12
CA ARG A 401 9.96 -4.64 23.39
C ARG A 401 10.03 -5.68 24.53
N GLY A 402 9.78 -6.95 24.23
CA GLY A 402 9.92 -8.06 25.18
C GLY A 402 8.61 -8.55 25.83
N ALA A 403 7.45 -8.01 25.47
CA ALA A 403 6.18 -8.56 25.94
C ALA A 403 5.89 -9.93 25.30
N THR A 404 5.28 -10.84 26.05
CA THR A 404 4.79 -12.11 25.51
C THR A 404 3.50 -11.90 24.72
N PHE A 405 3.42 -12.50 23.53
CA PHE A 405 2.20 -12.48 22.74
C PHE A 405 1.13 -13.39 23.36
N ASP A 406 -0.04 -12.82 23.61
CA ASP A 406 -1.23 -13.54 24.09
C ASP A 406 -2.46 -13.09 23.30
N ALA A 407 -2.98 -13.97 22.46
CA ALA A 407 -4.14 -13.72 21.63
C ALA A 407 -5.42 -13.49 22.45
N ALA A 408 -5.60 -14.21 23.57
CA ALA A 408 -6.79 -14.08 24.42
C ALA A 408 -6.81 -12.71 25.14
N ARG A 409 -5.65 -12.26 25.61
CA ARG A 409 -5.50 -10.92 26.21
C ARG A 409 -5.70 -9.81 25.19
N LEU A 410 -5.21 -9.98 23.97
CA LEU A 410 -5.33 -8.98 22.90
C LEU A 410 -6.78 -8.87 22.39
N PHE A 411 -7.52 -9.98 22.37
CA PHE A 411 -8.90 -10.07 21.90
C PHE A 411 -9.81 -10.61 23.02
N PRO A 412 -10.04 -9.83 24.10
CA PRO A 412 -10.85 -10.32 25.21
C PRO A 412 -12.26 -10.66 24.71
N GLY A 413 -12.65 -11.91 24.92
CA GLY A 413 -14.01 -12.37 24.72
C GLY A 413 -14.94 -11.57 25.65
N ARG A 414 -16.13 -11.24 25.21
CA ARG A 414 -17.16 -10.70 26.10
C ARG A 414 -17.45 -11.78 27.16
N LYS A 415 -17.28 -11.47 28.45
CA LYS A 415 -17.93 -12.26 29.52
C LYS A 415 -19.42 -12.34 29.11
N PRO A 416 -20.05 -13.52 29.16
CA PRO A 416 -21.48 -13.60 28.97
C PRO A 416 -22.11 -12.57 29.94
N THR A 417 -22.76 -11.56 29.42
CA THR A 417 -23.65 -10.75 30.25
C THR A 417 -24.69 -11.74 30.72
N ALA A 418 -24.70 -12.07 32.02
CA ALA A 418 -25.80 -12.76 32.64
C ALA A 418 -27.03 -12.02 32.13
N LYS A 419 -27.97 -12.74 31.49
CA LYS A 419 -29.28 -12.18 31.20
C LYS A 419 -29.78 -11.64 32.55
N PRO A 420 -30.22 -10.38 32.67
CA PRO A 420 -30.88 -9.94 33.90
C PRO A 420 -32.01 -10.95 34.14
N GLY A 421 -31.95 -11.62 35.26
CA GLY A 421 -33.05 -12.43 35.75
C GLY A 421 -34.31 -11.57 35.75
N PRO A 422 -35.51 -12.15 35.65
CA PRO A 422 -36.74 -11.38 35.67
C PRO A 422 -36.70 -10.46 36.90
N SER A 423 -36.71 -9.15 36.67
CA SER A 423 -36.71 -8.15 37.73
C SER A 423 -38.00 -8.36 38.51
N GLU A 424 -37.86 -8.72 39.78
CA GLU A 424 -38.93 -8.54 40.75
C GLU A 424 -39.39 -7.08 40.63
N THR A 425 -40.65 -6.93 40.32
CA THR A 425 -41.39 -5.66 40.26
C THR A 425 -41.35 -5.00 41.62
N LEU A 426 -40.35 -4.11 41.82
CA LEU A 426 -40.42 -3.13 42.88
C LEU A 426 -41.51 -2.12 42.50
N GLY A 427 -42.53 -2.01 43.39
CA GLY A 427 -43.71 -1.21 43.23
C GLY A 427 -43.48 0.20 42.69
N ALA A 428 -44.30 0.58 41.73
CA ALA A 428 -44.29 1.91 41.14
C ALA A 428 -44.59 2.98 42.20
N LEU A 429 -43.67 3.93 42.32
CA LEU A 429 -43.93 5.22 42.99
C LEU A 429 -44.99 5.99 42.18
N PRO A 430 -45.94 6.68 42.84
CA PRO A 430 -46.95 7.44 42.13
C PRO A 430 -46.35 8.60 41.34
N PRO A 431 -46.91 8.98 40.20
CA PRO A 431 -46.35 10.01 39.33
C PRO A 431 -46.43 11.41 39.98
N ASP A 432 -45.38 12.17 39.83
CA ASP A 432 -45.30 13.60 40.25
C ASP A 432 -46.38 14.42 39.53
N PRO A 433 -47.25 15.15 40.26
CA PRO A 433 -48.36 15.86 39.65
C PRO A 433 -47.98 17.07 38.78
N ARG A 434 -46.71 17.33 38.57
CA ARG A 434 -46.17 18.45 37.74
C ARG A 434 -45.96 18.12 36.28
N ASN A 435 -46.17 16.85 35.83
CA ASN A 435 -45.94 16.44 34.45
C ASN A 435 -47.22 15.87 33.80
N LEU A 436 -48.25 16.70 33.67
CA LEU A 436 -49.40 16.41 32.81
C LEU A 436 -49.24 17.14 31.46
N PRO A 437 -49.36 16.45 30.32
CA PRO A 437 -49.36 17.11 29.01
C PRO A 437 -50.65 17.90 28.79
N PRO A 438 -50.65 19.02 28.07
CA PRO A 438 -51.82 19.82 27.79
C PRO A 438 -52.81 19.07 26.90
N SER A 439 -54.07 19.17 27.27
CA SER A 439 -55.24 18.58 26.59
C SER A 439 -55.37 19.06 25.15
N HIS A 440 -55.47 18.12 24.22
CA HIS A 440 -55.87 18.34 22.83
C HIS A 440 -57.29 18.90 22.75
N GLN A 441 -57.44 20.14 22.28
CA GLN A 441 -58.68 20.63 21.67
C GLN A 441 -58.63 20.33 20.17
N SER A 442 -59.66 19.63 19.76
CA SER A 442 -60.05 19.34 18.39
C SER A 442 -60.28 20.61 17.57
N ARG A 443 -59.75 20.65 16.36
CA ARG A 443 -60.27 21.54 15.30
C ARG A 443 -60.29 20.77 13.98
N THR A 444 -61.50 20.73 13.48
CA THR A 444 -62.03 20.12 12.27
C THR A 444 -61.54 20.81 10.99
N GLU A 445 -61.35 19.98 9.98
CA GLU A 445 -61.68 20.09 8.54
C GLU A 445 -61.49 21.41 7.76
N ASN A 446 -60.74 21.30 6.66
CA ASN A 446 -61.15 21.46 5.22
C ASN A 446 -59.87 21.67 4.43
N GLY A 447 -59.50 20.88 3.41
CA GLY A 447 -60.21 20.70 2.14
C GLY A 447 -59.25 21.08 1.01
N THR A 448 -59.18 20.21 -0.01
CA THR A 448 -58.82 20.42 -1.42
C THR A 448 -57.37 20.28 -1.84
N ALA A 449 -57.02 19.15 -2.42
CA ALA A 449 -56.80 18.82 -3.83
C ALA A 449 -55.68 19.59 -4.57
N GLY A 450 -54.72 18.84 -5.10
CA GLY A 450 -53.75 19.29 -6.11
C GLY A 450 -52.74 18.22 -6.46
N ALA A 451 -53.08 17.35 -7.39
CA ALA A 451 -52.21 16.36 -8.02
C ALA A 451 -51.18 17.06 -8.95
N SER A 452 -49.96 16.62 -8.97
CA SER A 452 -49.18 16.66 -10.20
C SER A 452 -48.08 15.60 -10.16
N ASP A 453 -48.27 14.64 -11.06
CA ASP A 453 -47.29 13.65 -11.51
C ASP A 453 -45.99 14.27 -11.97
N ARG A 454 -44.89 13.73 -11.55
CA ARG A 454 -43.61 13.75 -12.32
C ARG A 454 -42.87 12.45 -12.14
N GLU A 455 -42.84 11.66 -13.19
CA GLU A 455 -41.94 10.54 -13.42
C GLU A 455 -40.46 10.93 -13.31
N PRO A 456 -39.58 10.04 -12.84
CA PRO A 456 -38.13 10.24 -12.98
C PRO A 456 -37.61 9.67 -14.30
N ALA A 457 -36.99 10.52 -15.08
CA ALA A 457 -36.32 10.20 -16.33
C ALA A 457 -35.11 9.29 -16.11
N ALA A 458 -35.07 8.20 -16.83
CA ALA A 458 -33.94 7.31 -17.00
C ALA A 458 -32.79 8.05 -17.72
N ARG A 459 -31.60 8.08 -17.12
CA ARG A 459 -30.35 8.47 -17.81
C ARG A 459 -29.61 7.23 -18.25
N SER A 460 -29.58 7.03 -19.57
CA SER A 460 -28.74 6.11 -20.31
C SER A 460 -27.26 6.48 -20.14
N ALA A 461 -26.42 5.52 -19.73
CA ALA A 461 -24.98 5.63 -19.79
C ALA A 461 -24.50 5.31 -21.21
N SER A 462 -23.91 6.29 -21.88
CA SER A 462 -23.20 6.11 -23.15
C SER A 462 -21.77 5.61 -22.85
N VAL A 463 -21.46 4.44 -23.38
CA VAL A 463 -20.12 3.87 -23.48
C VAL A 463 -19.36 4.62 -24.57
N THR A 464 -18.29 5.32 -24.24
CA THR A 464 -17.31 5.83 -25.21
C THR A 464 -16.18 4.83 -25.36
N GLU A 465 -16.13 4.18 -26.52
CA GLU A 465 -14.97 3.50 -27.07
C GLU A 465 -13.83 4.50 -27.27
N THR A 466 -12.68 4.24 -26.66
CA THR A 466 -11.44 4.98 -26.97
C THR A 466 -10.50 4.05 -27.74
N ALA A 467 -10.16 4.50 -28.92
CA ALA A 467 -9.38 3.85 -29.97
C ALA A 467 -7.98 3.40 -29.49
N LEU A 468 -7.62 2.18 -29.87
CA LEU A 468 -6.27 1.63 -29.87
C LEU A 468 -5.41 2.33 -30.95
N GLY A 469 -4.42 3.10 -30.51
CA GLY A 469 -3.35 3.62 -31.34
C GLY A 469 -2.35 2.52 -31.70
N SER A 470 -2.19 2.30 -33.00
CA SER A 470 -1.19 1.44 -33.62
C SER A 470 0.23 1.88 -33.30
N VAL A 471 1.04 0.98 -32.71
CA VAL A 471 2.51 1.14 -32.63
C VAL A 471 3.14 0.30 -33.74
N SER A 472 3.82 1.00 -34.64
CA SER A 472 4.57 0.48 -35.77
C SER A 472 5.74 -0.41 -35.32
N THR A 473 5.83 -1.58 -35.94
CA THR A 473 7.03 -2.43 -35.96
C THR A 473 8.15 -1.76 -36.76
N GLY A 474 9.26 -1.46 -36.12
CA GLY A 474 10.50 -0.98 -36.74
C GLY A 474 11.72 -1.68 -36.17
N ALA A 475 12.27 -2.57 -36.96
CA ALA A 475 13.67 -3.01 -37.08
C ALA A 475 14.51 -3.23 -35.82
N LEU A 476 14.77 -4.51 -35.53
CA LEU A 476 16.03 -4.98 -34.95
C LEU A 476 16.54 -6.15 -35.78
N SER A 477 17.44 -5.83 -36.69
CA SER A 477 18.35 -6.81 -37.31
C SER A 477 19.78 -6.40 -36.99
N SER A 478 20.60 -7.43 -36.77
CA SER A 478 22.07 -7.48 -36.73
C SER A 478 22.80 -6.78 -35.56
N VAL A 479 23.30 -7.59 -34.65
CA VAL A 479 24.75 -7.82 -34.46
C VAL A 479 24.93 -9.18 -33.74
N ALA A 480 25.29 -10.19 -34.49
CA ALA A 480 25.96 -11.38 -34.00
C ALA A 480 27.42 -11.35 -34.49
N ALA A 481 28.30 -11.95 -33.69
CA ALA A 481 29.71 -12.24 -33.94
C ALA A 481 30.70 -11.15 -33.55
N GLU A 482 31.46 -11.40 -32.47
CA GLU A 482 32.89 -11.75 -32.50
C GLU A 482 33.49 -11.73 -31.08
N GLN A 483 34.19 -12.85 -30.81
CA GLN A 483 35.36 -13.05 -29.92
C GLN A 483 35.11 -13.01 -28.39
N ALA A 484 35.52 -13.94 -27.66
CA ALA A 484 36.40 -15.09 -27.52
C ALA A 484 36.17 -15.62 -26.08
#